data_e1e9b7059cc53a08f701b18f6ddd9b0a
#
_entry.id   e1e9b7059cc53a08f701b18f6ddd9b0a
#
_cell.length_a   1.000
_cell.length_b   1.000
_cell.length_c   1.000
_cell.angle_alpha   90.00
_cell.angle_beta   90.00
_cell.angle_gamma   90.00
#
_symmetry.space_group_name_H-M   'P 1'
#
loop_
_entity.id
_entity.type
_entity.pdbx_description
1 polymer ?
#
loop_
_entity_poly.entity_id
_entity_poly.type
_entity_poly.pdbx_seq_one_letter_code
_entity_poly.pdbx_strand_id
1 'polypeptide(L)'
;MKQLVFASLVCLLLVGCSFKNSLKYVSKDYTQALQEKDFRRAKSYVYVPRSASSVISAQDIDEKLQQHFNELQKELESIGGVKDFKITEKKEISKDVVELVVECIGNNGTIIDKNFYMIKLDDKWKIIQSL
;
A
#
# COMPACT_ATOMS: atom_id res chain seq x y z
N MET A 1 11.57 19.51 -33.56
CA MET A 1 10.29 19.02 -33.06
C MET A 1 10.31 17.56 -32.63
N LYS A 2 10.86 16.63 -33.45
CA LYS A 2 10.94 15.21 -33.07
C LYS A 2 11.80 14.95 -31.82
N GLN A 3 12.87 15.72 -31.62
CA GLN A 3 13.75 15.58 -30.43
C GLN A 3 13.07 16.02 -29.14
N LEU A 4 12.25 17.06 -29.19
CA LEU A 4 11.49 17.53 -28.02
C LEU A 4 10.43 16.51 -27.57
N VAL A 5 9.76 15.89 -28.55
CA VAL A 5 8.76 14.85 -28.25
C VAL A 5 9.43 13.61 -27.64
N PHE A 6 10.61 13.23 -28.16
CA PHE A 6 11.38 12.11 -27.65
C PHE A 6 11.86 12.36 -26.20
N ALA A 7 12.39 13.55 -25.93
CA ALA A 7 12.84 13.92 -24.58
C ALA A 7 11.67 13.92 -23.59
N SER A 8 10.50 14.40 -24.00
CA SER A 8 9.29 14.38 -23.19
C SER A 8 8.86 12.95 -22.86
N LEU A 9 8.96 12.03 -23.81
CA LEU A 9 8.62 10.63 -23.63
C LEU A 9 9.56 9.96 -22.61
N VAL A 10 10.85 10.23 -22.69
CA VAL A 10 11.85 9.70 -21.74
C VAL A 10 11.57 10.21 -20.33
N CYS A 11 11.24 11.49 -20.16
CA CYS A 11 10.87 12.05 -18.87
C CYS A 11 9.64 11.38 -18.29
N LEU A 12 8.65 11.09 -19.10
CA LEU A 12 7.43 10.39 -18.66
C LEU A 12 7.74 8.98 -18.17
N LEU A 13 8.63 8.26 -18.83
CA LEU A 13 9.04 6.92 -18.40
C LEU A 13 9.77 6.96 -17.05
N LEU A 14 10.66 7.94 -16.84
CA LEU A 14 11.36 8.13 -15.56
C LEU A 14 10.40 8.48 -14.44
N VAL A 15 9.45 9.37 -14.68
CA VAL A 15 8.40 9.73 -13.72
C VAL A 15 7.53 8.51 -13.42
N GLY A 16 7.21 7.68 -14.41
CA GLY A 16 6.45 6.46 -14.22
C GLY A 16 7.15 5.47 -13.31
N CYS A 17 8.47 5.29 -13.43
CA CYS A 17 9.26 4.43 -12.54
C CYS A 17 9.27 4.96 -11.11
N SER A 18 9.48 6.28 -10.92
CA SER A 18 9.42 6.93 -9.61
C SER A 18 8.03 6.85 -9.00
N PHE A 19 7.00 6.97 -9.81
CA PHE A 19 5.61 6.90 -9.39
C PHE A 19 5.28 5.54 -8.77
N LYS A 20 5.75 4.42 -9.34
CA LYS A 20 5.50 3.07 -8.84
C LYS A 20 6.11 2.80 -7.46
N ASN A 21 7.11 3.60 -7.07
CA ASN A 21 7.74 3.49 -5.75
C ASN A 21 7.24 4.56 -4.79
N SER A 22 6.23 5.34 -5.18
CA SER A 22 5.69 6.40 -4.33
C SER A 22 4.80 5.82 -3.21
N LEU A 23 4.67 6.57 -2.13
CA LEU A 23 3.77 6.23 -1.02
C LEU A 23 2.34 6.02 -1.51
N LYS A 24 1.88 6.91 -2.38
CA LYS A 24 0.54 6.85 -2.95
C LYS A 24 0.32 5.59 -3.78
N TYR A 25 1.25 5.27 -4.65
CA TYR A 25 1.14 4.09 -5.50
C TYR A 25 1.10 2.81 -4.67
N VAL A 26 2.05 2.65 -3.74
CA VAL A 26 2.16 1.45 -2.91
C VAL A 26 0.89 1.26 -2.07
N SER A 27 0.44 2.30 -1.37
CA SER A 27 -0.74 2.20 -0.51
C SER A 27 -2.02 1.96 -1.32
N LYS A 28 -2.14 2.58 -2.48
CA LYS A 28 -3.29 2.41 -3.37
C LYS A 28 -3.31 1.02 -4.00
N ASP A 29 -2.17 0.55 -4.53
CA ASP A 29 -2.09 -0.77 -5.16
C ASP A 29 -2.25 -1.90 -4.15
N TYR A 30 -1.76 -1.72 -2.93
CA TYR A 30 -2.02 -2.64 -1.83
C TYR A 30 -3.53 -2.78 -1.58
N THR A 31 -4.24 -1.66 -1.50
CA THR A 31 -5.70 -1.63 -1.30
C THR A 31 -6.42 -2.31 -2.48
N GLN A 32 -5.97 -2.02 -3.70
CA GLN A 32 -6.51 -2.64 -4.92
C GLN A 32 -6.30 -4.15 -4.91
N ALA A 33 -5.12 -4.62 -4.52
CA ALA A 33 -4.83 -6.05 -4.42
C ALA A 33 -5.75 -6.75 -3.42
N LEU A 34 -6.05 -6.11 -2.29
CA LEU A 34 -6.99 -6.65 -1.30
C LEU A 34 -8.41 -6.78 -1.89
N GLN A 35 -8.86 -5.77 -2.64
CA GLN A 35 -10.18 -5.82 -3.28
C GLN A 35 -10.28 -6.96 -4.30
N GLU A 36 -9.22 -7.19 -5.05
CA GLU A 36 -9.15 -8.24 -6.07
C GLU A 36 -8.90 -9.62 -5.47
N LYS A 37 -8.71 -9.71 -4.15
CA LYS A 37 -8.32 -10.92 -3.44
C LYS A 37 -6.98 -11.49 -3.94
N ASP A 38 -6.15 -10.63 -4.49
CA ASP A 38 -4.79 -10.96 -4.89
C ASP A 38 -3.86 -10.77 -3.68
N PHE A 39 -3.93 -11.71 -2.74
CA PHE A 39 -3.22 -11.62 -1.48
C PHE A 39 -1.72 -11.81 -1.64
N ARG A 40 -1.30 -12.46 -2.70
CA ARG A 40 0.12 -12.58 -3.04
C ARG A 40 0.71 -11.21 -3.38
N ARG A 41 -0.01 -10.42 -4.18
CA ARG A 41 0.39 -9.04 -4.52
C ARG A 41 0.36 -8.16 -3.28
N ALA A 42 -0.69 -8.27 -2.46
CA ALA A 42 -0.80 -7.52 -1.20
C ALA A 42 0.39 -7.84 -0.28
N LYS A 43 0.75 -9.12 -0.13
CA LYS A 43 1.87 -9.55 0.69
C LYS A 43 3.20 -8.95 0.22
N SER A 44 3.38 -8.75 -1.07
CA SER A 44 4.61 -8.18 -1.62
C SER A 44 4.88 -6.76 -1.13
N TYR A 45 3.86 -6.06 -0.66
CA TYR A 45 3.97 -4.69 -0.13
C TYR A 45 4.16 -4.64 1.39
N VAL A 46 4.09 -5.77 2.07
CA VAL A 46 4.08 -5.81 3.54
C VAL A 46 5.46 -6.15 4.09
N TYR A 47 5.84 -5.45 5.15
CA TYR A 47 7.01 -5.73 5.96
C TYR A 47 6.57 -6.09 7.38
N VAL A 48 6.98 -7.26 7.85
CA VAL A 48 6.73 -7.71 9.23
C VAL A 48 8.01 -7.51 10.03
N PRO A 49 7.99 -6.69 11.10
CA PRO A 49 9.18 -6.46 11.91
C PRO A 49 9.77 -7.74 12.50
N ARG A 50 11.08 -7.85 12.50
CA ARG A 50 11.80 -9.05 12.97
C ARG A 50 11.53 -9.40 14.42
N SER A 51 11.32 -8.41 15.26
CA SER A 51 11.01 -8.61 16.68
C SER A 51 9.73 -9.44 16.88
N ALA A 52 8.76 -9.29 15.99
CA ALA A 52 7.54 -10.08 15.97
C ALA A 52 7.79 -11.46 15.34
N SER A 53 8.69 -11.57 14.36
CA SER A 53 8.96 -12.81 13.62
C SER A 53 9.88 -13.77 14.35
N SER A 54 10.61 -13.35 15.38
CA SER A 54 11.54 -14.19 16.12
C SER A 54 10.85 -15.27 16.97
N VAL A 55 9.57 -15.05 17.30
CA VAL A 55 8.79 -15.95 18.19
C VAL A 55 7.77 -16.77 17.39
N ILE A 56 7.48 -16.39 16.15
CA ILE A 56 6.44 -16.97 15.31
C ILE A 56 7.09 -17.60 14.07
N SER A 57 6.66 -18.83 13.71
CA SER A 57 7.16 -19.48 12.49
C SER A 57 6.69 -18.72 11.23
N ALA A 58 7.41 -18.92 10.12
CA ALA A 58 7.05 -18.31 8.83
C ALA A 58 5.63 -18.69 8.40
N GLN A 59 5.22 -19.94 8.67
CA GLN A 59 3.87 -20.41 8.36
C GLN A 59 2.82 -19.69 9.18
N ASP A 60 3.06 -19.47 10.46
CA ASP A 60 2.13 -18.75 11.34
C ASP A 60 2.00 -17.28 10.92
N ILE A 61 3.10 -16.68 10.47
CA ILE A 61 3.07 -15.30 9.93
C ILE A 61 2.18 -15.26 8.70
N ASP A 62 2.32 -16.20 7.78
CA ASP A 62 1.51 -16.25 6.57
C ASP A 62 0.02 -16.44 6.89
N GLU A 63 -0.31 -17.30 7.85
CA GLU A 63 -1.69 -17.51 8.29
C GLU A 63 -2.29 -16.24 8.89
N LYS A 64 -1.55 -15.56 9.75
CA LYS A 64 -1.99 -14.30 10.36
C LYS A 64 -2.16 -13.20 9.33
N LEU A 65 -1.26 -13.08 8.39
CA LEU A 65 -1.39 -12.13 7.27
C LEU A 65 -2.62 -12.44 6.44
N GLN A 66 -2.85 -13.72 6.14
CA GLN A 66 -4.03 -14.14 5.37
C GLN A 66 -5.33 -13.74 6.08
N GLN A 67 -5.41 -13.96 7.38
CA GLN A 67 -6.57 -13.55 8.19
C GLN A 67 -6.75 -12.04 8.17
N HIS A 68 -5.67 -11.29 8.32
CA HIS A 68 -5.69 -9.83 8.28
C HIS A 68 -6.18 -9.33 6.92
N PHE A 69 -5.67 -9.89 5.84
CA PHE A 69 -6.08 -9.51 4.48
C PHE A 69 -7.55 -9.83 4.24
N ASN A 70 -8.05 -10.97 4.74
CA ASN A 70 -9.46 -11.33 4.64
C ASN A 70 -10.35 -10.32 5.35
N GLU A 71 -9.95 -9.87 6.52
CA GLU A 71 -10.70 -8.87 7.30
C GLU A 71 -10.75 -7.53 6.57
N LEU A 72 -9.62 -7.08 6.05
CA LEU A 72 -9.54 -5.82 5.29
C LEU A 72 -10.37 -5.92 4.01
N GLN A 73 -10.30 -7.05 3.31
CA GLN A 73 -11.06 -7.27 2.09
C GLN A 73 -12.57 -7.21 2.35
N LYS A 74 -13.03 -7.82 3.43
CA LYS A 74 -14.45 -7.75 3.83
C LYS A 74 -14.87 -6.33 4.15
N GLU A 75 -14.01 -5.57 4.80
CA GLU A 75 -14.29 -4.17 5.10
C GLU A 75 -14.42 -3.33 3.82
N LEU A 76 -13.55 -3.54 2.83
CA LEU A 76 -13.64 -2.86 1.55
C LEU A 76 -14.90 -3.31 0.77
N GLU A 77 -15.27 -4.57 0.87
CA GLU A 77 -16.47 -5.10 0.25
C GLU A 77 -17.73 -4.48 0.89
N SER A 78 -17.70 -4.22 2.19
CA SER A 78 -18.85 -3.63 2.91
C SER A 78 -19.19 -2.22 2.43
N ILE A 79 -18.24 -1.51 1.84
CA ILE A 79 -18.48 -0.17 1.27
C ILE A 79 -18.76 -0.23 -0.24
N GLY A 80 -18.96 -1.43 -0.78
CA GLY A 80 -19.20 -1.63 -2.20
C GLY A 80 -17.98 -1.56 -3.08
N GLY A 81 -16.81 -1.78 -2.52
CA GLY A 81 -15.52 -1.55 -3.16
C GLY A 81 -15.12 -0.08 -3.13
N VAL A 82 -13.86 0.20 -3.36
CA VAL A 82 -13.32 1.56 -3.31
C VAL A 82 -13.54 2.26 -4.65
N LYS A 83 -14.29 3.36 -4.62
CA LYS A 83 -14.48 4.25 -5.76
C LYS A 83 -13.35 5.26 -5.88
N ASP A 84 -12.88 5.80 -4.73
CA ASP A 84 -11.84 6.80 -4.70
C ASP A 84 -10.94 6.57 -3.47
N PHE A 85 -9.67 6.90 -3.63
CA PHE A 85 -8.64 6.71 -2.61
C PHE A 85 -7.85 8.01 -2.48
N LYS A 86 -7.81 8.58 -1.26
CA LYS A 86 -7.12 9.84 -1.01
C LYS A 86 -6.18 9.71 0.18
N ILE A 87 -4.98 10.26 0.05
CA ILE A 87 -4.10 10.47 1.19
C ILE A 87 -4.47 11.84 1.77
N THR A 88 -5.01 11.83 2.99
CA THR A 88 -5.46 13.06 3.65
C THR A 88 -4.41 13.64 4.57
N GLU A 89 -3.48 12.81 5.07
CA GLU A 89 -2.42 13.25 5.95
C GLU A 89 -1.18 12.40 5.75
N LYS A 90 -0.01 13.04 5.81
CA LYS A 90 1.30 12.38 5.78
C LYS A 90 2.11 12.93 6.92
N LYS A 91 2.54 12.06 7.84
CA LYS A 91 3.33 12.44 8.99
C LYS A 91 4.68 11.72 8.96
N GLU A 92 5.77 12.46 8.89
CA GLU A 92 7.10 11.90 8.96
C GLU A 92 7.42 11.53 10.41
N ILE A 93 7.62 10.23 10.67
CA ILE A 93 8.00 9.71 11.98
C ILE A 93 9.51 9.77 12.13
N SER A 94 10.23 9.35 11.10
CA SER A 94 11.68 9.40 11.00
C SER A 94 12.07 9.53 9.53
N LYS A 95 13.36 9.50 9.23
CA LYS A 95 13.87 9.60 7.85
C LYS A 95 13.23 8.58 6.90
N ASP A 96 13.04 7.34 7.37
CA ASP A 96 12.58 6.25 6.52
C ASP A 96 11.21 5.70 6.93
N VAL A 97 10.52 6.34 7.88
CA VAL A 97 9.20 5.89 8.37
C VAL A 97 8.19 7.03 8.30
N VAL A 98 7.05 6.73 7.71
CA VAL A 98 5.96 7.69 7.52
C VAL A 98 4.65 7.04 7.94
N GLU A 99 3.80 7.83 8.61
CA GLU A 99 2.40 7.45 8.83
C GLU A 99 1.54 8.14 7.78
N LEU A 100 0.75 7.36 7.07
CA LEU A 100 -0.24 7.87 6.11
C LEU A 100 -1.63 7.67 6.68
N VAL A 101 -2.43 8.71 6.62
CA VAL A 101 -3.88 8.60 6.82
C VAL A 101 -4.51 8.62 5.43
N VAL A 102 -5.26 7.58 5.11
CA VAL A 102 -5.92 7.45 3.81
C VAL A 102 -7.42 7.39 4.00
N GLU A 103 -8.13 7.96 3.06
CA GLU A 103 -9.58 7.94 3.01
C GLU A 103 -10.01 7.10 1.83
N CYS A 104 -10.75 6.02 2.11
CA CYS A 104 -11.33 5.16 1.09
C CYS A 104 -12.80 5.49 0.96
N ILE A 105 -13.20 5.98 -0.21
CA ILE A 105 -14.59 6.33 -0.50
C ILE A 105 -15.18 5.15 -1.28
N GLY A 106 -16.22 4.54 -0.71
CA GLY A 106 -16.86 3.38 -1.31
C GLY A 106 -17.85 3.75 -2.41
N ASN A 107 -18.18 2.78 -3.23
CA ASN A 107 -19.20 2.93 -4.27
C ASN A 107 -20.59 3.18 -3.68
N ASN A 108 -20.83 2.77 -2.43
CA ASN A 108 -22.10 3.03 -1.74
C ASN A 108 -22.10 4.37 -0.98
N GLY A 109 -21.08 5.19 -1.14
CA GLY A 109 -20.95 6.49 -0.47
C GLY A 109 -20.36 6.46 0.93
N THR A 110 -20.10 5.27 1.49
CA THR A 110 -19.46 5.14 2.80
C THR A 110 -17.99 5.49 2.71
N ILE A 111 -17.50 6.21 3.72
CA ILE A 111 -16.09 6.59 3.82
C ILE A 111 -15.47 5.85 5.01
N ILE A 112 -14.34 5.22 4.79
CA ILE A 112 -13.52 4.63 5.85
C ILE A 112 -12.13 5.23 5.83
N ASP A 113 -11.60 5.51 7.02
CA ASP A 113 -10.24 6.01 7.19
C ASP A 113 -9.33 4.86 7.62
N LYS A 114 -8.13 4.82 7.04
CA LYS A 114 -7.10 3.84 7.38
C LYS A 114 -5.78 4.53 7.64
N ASN A 115 -5.05 4.03 8.62
CA ASN A 115 -3.70 4.48 8.90
C ASN A 115 -2.71 3.42 8.46
N PHE A 116 -1.75 3.82 7.61
CA PHE A 116 -0.67 2.96 7.19
C PHE A 116 0.65 3.50 7.72
N TYR A 117 1.38 2.66 8.44
CA TYR A 117 2.78 2.95 8.77
C TYR A 117 3.63 2.36 7.67
N MET A 118 4.44 3.20 7.05
CA MET A 118 5.24 2.81 5.90
C MET A 118 6.72 3.01 6.18
N ILE A 119 7.52 2.05 5.74
CA ILE A 119 8.97 2.08 5.88
C ILE A 119 9.63 1.98 4.51
N LYS A 120 10.70 2.76 4.31
CA LYS A 120 11.49 2.72 3.09
C LYS A 120 12.65 1.74 3.27
N LEU A 121 12.65 0.67 2.49
CA LEU A 121 13.68 -0.37 2.48
C LEU A 121 14.18 -0.55 1.05
N ASP A 122 15.49 -0.39 0.85
CA ASP A 122 16.11 -0.51 -0.48
C ASP A 122 15.39 0.36 -1.54
N ASP A 123 15.13 1.62 -1.17
CA ASP A 123 14.43 2.61 -2.00
C ASP A 123 12.99 2.24 -2.36
N LYS A 124 12.41 1.27 -1.64
CA LYS A 124 11.01 0.85 -1.84
C LYS A 124 10.21 1.03 -0.56
N TRP A 125 9.03 1.59 -0.70
CA TRP A 125 8.11 1.72 0.42
C TRP A 125 7.38 0.40 0.67
N LYS A 126 7.33 0.01 1.95
CA LYS A 126 6.59 -1.16 2.42
C LYS A 126 5.64 -0.74 3.53
N ILE A 127 4.54 -1.48 3.65
CA ILE A 127 3.57 -1.27 4.73
C ILE A 127 4.00 -2.12 5.91
N ILE A 128 4.19 -1.48 7.06
CA ILE A 128 4.57 -2.18 8.29
C ILE A 128 3.31 -2.85 8.86
N GLN A 129 3.38 -4.15 9.06
CA GLN A 129 2.32 -4.92 9.67
C GLN A 129 2.85 -5.63 10.91
N SER A 130 2.35 -5.23 12.08
CA SER A 130 2.63 -5.91 13.34
C SER A 130 1.59 -7.01 13.54
N LEU A 131 2.05 -8.21 13.83
CA LEU A 131 1.19 -9.38 14.00
C LEU A 131 1.10 -9.84 15.46
#